data_f43652640eed0dbd7dc0ec092e4507ec
#
_entry.id   f43652640eed0dbd7dc0ec092e4507ec
#
_cell.length_a   1.000
_cell.length_b   1.000
_cell.length_c   1.000
_cell.angle_alpha   90.00
_cell.angle_beta   90.00
_cell.angle_gamma   90.00
#
_symmetry.space_group_name_H-M   'P 1'
#
loop_
_entity.id
_entity.type
_entity.pdbx_description
1 polymer ?
#
loop_
_entity_poly.entity_id
_entity_poly.type
_entity_poly.pdbx_seq_one_letter_code
_entity_poly.pdbx_strand_id
1 'polypeptide(L)'
;STQCANRSLDKVKFFKEVGASRVILARELSLEQIKEIGKFAKENNLEIETFIHGALCVSYSGQCYLSYYIGGRSANRGECAQACRKKYSLIDEKGNIIAKDKYLLSMKDFNASKHLKELIDANVKSFKIEGRLKDINYVKNVVAYYRQKIDQFADKTSSGKVFFDFEPDVTKSFNRGFTDYFLDGRKKCFNFESPKSLGEKLGKISKVGKNYFEIDWLKN
;
A
#
# COMPACT_ATOMS: atom_id res chain seq x y z
N SER A 1 11.61 0.58 11.47
CA SER A 1 10.28 -0.01 11.18
C SER A 1 9.24 1.06 10.92
N THR A 2 8.20 0.72 10.15
CA THR A 2 7.04 1.60 9.90
C THR A 2 6.41 2.11 11.21
N GLN A 3 6.37 1.28 12.24
CA GLN A 3 5.83 1.64 13.55
C GLN A 3 6.63 2.72 14.28
N CYS A 4 7.84 3.02 13.83
CA CYS A 4 8.60 4.18 14.32
C CYS A 4 8.09 5.50 13.75
N ALA A 5 7.14 5.48 12.81
CA ALA A 5 6.56 6.67 12.17
C ALA A 5 7.61 7.66 11.66
N ASN A 6 8.54 7.18 10.82
CA ASN A 6 9.65 7.97 10.27
C ASN A 6 9.14 8.95 9.20
N ARG A 7 8.67 10.11 9.63
CA ARG A 7 7.95 11.11 8.80
C ARG A 7 8.71 12.43 8.62
N SER A 8 9.91 12.56 9.18
CA SER A 8 10.70 13.79 9.06
C SER A 8 12.17 13.49 8.91
N LEU A 9 12.90 14.43 8.32
CA LEU A 9 14.35 14.36 8.19
C LEU A 9 15.03 14.27 9.57
N ASP A 10 14.57 15.03 10.57
CA ASP A 10 15.19 15.04 11.91
C ASP A 10 15.09 13.66 12.59
N LYS A 11 13.95 12.97 12.39
CA LYS A 11 13.79 11.63 12.91
C LYS A 11 14.73 10.62 12.23
N VAL A 12 14.98 10.81 10.93
CA VAL A 12 15.93 9.98 10.18
C VAL A 12 17.37 10.26 10.63
N LYS A 13 17.73 11.54 10.88
CA LYS A 13 19.02 11.93 11.48
C LYS A 13 19.23 11.25 12.82
N PHE A 14 18.25 11.32 13.72
CA PHE A 14 18.30 10.64 15.00
C PHE A 14 18.59 9.13 14.87
N PHE A 15 17.91 8.43 13.96
CA PHE A 15 18.17 7.01 13.74
C PHE A 15 19.58 6.75 13.20
N LYS A 16 20.12 7.63 12.38
CA LYS A 16 21.52 7.54 11.93
C LYS A 16 22.49 7.71 13.10
N GLU A 17 22.27 8.68 13.98
CA GLU A 17 23.10 8.95 15.15
C GLU A 17 23.14 7.77 16.13
N VAL A 18 22.02 7.07 16.31
CA VAL A 18 21.96 5.86 17.15
C VAL A 18 22.43 4.58 16.44
N GLY A 19 23.04 4.71 15.25
CA GLY A 19 23.72 3.61 14.57
C GLY A 19 22.87 2.80 13.60
N ALA A 20 21.69 3.27 13.20
CA ALA A 20 20.91 2.57 12.19
C ALA A 20 21.62 2.60 10.82
N SER A 21 21.72 1.45 10.16
CA SER A 21 22.23 1.32 8.78
C SER A 21 21.14 1.52 7.72
N ARG A 22 19.86 1.24 8.07
CA ARG A 22 18.69 1.42 7.20
C ARG A 22 17.49 1.94 7.97
N VAL A 23 16.76 2.88 7.39
CA VAL A 23 15.52 3.44 7.93
C VAL A 23 14.36 3.19 6.98
N ILE A 24 13.28 2.59 7.49
CA ILE A 24 12.03 2.41 6.75
C ILE A 24 11.19 3.67 6.93
N LEU A 25 10.90 4.36 5.84
CA LEU A 25 10.10 5.57 5.85
C LEU A 25 8.61 5.27 6.05
N ALA A 26 7.89 6.21 6.63
CA ALA A 26 6.44 6.15 6.72
C ALA A 26 5.81 6.35 5.34
N ARG A 27 4.61 5.77 5.13
CA ARG A 27 3.89 5.84 3.85
C ARG A 27 3.29 7.21 3.57
N GLU A 28 3.20 8.06 4.57
CA GLU A 28 2.56 9.38 4.52
C GLU A 28 3.46 10.47 3.91
N LEU A 29 4.70 10.12 3.55
CA LEU A 29 5.64 11.08 2.95
C LEU A 29 5.31 11.37 1.49
N SER A 30 5.49 12.64 1.09
CA SER A 30 5.48 13.04 -0.32
C SER A 30 6.82 12.72 -1.00
N LEU A 31 6.84 12.75 -2.33
CA LEU A 31 8.09 12.56 -3.10
C LEU A 31 9.14 13.62 -2.74
N GLU A 32 8.74 14.88 -2.51
CA GLU A 32 9.66 15.95 -2.10
C GLU A 32 10.33 15.62 -0.78
N GLN A 33 9.55 15.18 0.21
CA GLN A 33 10.10 14.79 1.51
C GLN A 33 11.03 13.57 1.40
N ILE A 34 10.68 12.61 0.54
CA ILE A 34 11.53 11.43 0.29
C ILE A 34 12.83 11.85 -0.40
N LYS A 35 12.80 12.80 -1.35
CA LYS A 35 13.99 13.35 -2.02
C LYS A 35 14.92 14.06 -1.03
N GLU A 36 14.37 14.89 -0.15
CA GLU A 36 15.13 15.57 0.90
C GLU A 36 15.84 14.57 1.83
N ILE A 37 15.09 13.58 2.34
CA ILE A 37 15.63 12.52 3.18
C ILE A 37 16.67 11.69 2.41
N GLY A 38 16.42 11.39 1.14
CA GLY A 38 17.32 10.61 0.29
C GLY A 38 18.66 11.30 0.03
N LYS A 39 18.66 12.64 -0.12
CA LYS A 39 19.89 13.43 -0.21
C LYS A 39 20.73 13.27 1.07
N PHE A 40 20.13 13.51 2.24
CA PHE A 40 20.80 13.31 3.52
C PHE A 40 21.32 11.87 3.68
N ALA A 41 20.51 10.89 3.34
CA ALA A 41 20.85 9.47 3.47
C ALA A 41 22.07 9.10 2.61
N LYS A 42 22.14 9.63 1.37
CA LYS A 42 23.28 9.44 0.47
C LYS A 42 24.59 10.02 1.05
N GLU A 43 24.53 11.24 1.56
CA GLU A 43 25.68 11.95 2.14
C GLU A 43 26.19 11.28 3.43
N ASN A 44 25.34 10.55 4.15
CA ASN A 44 25.64 9.96 5.45
C ASN A 44 25.74 8.43 5.42
N ASN A 45 25.86 7.80 4.24
CA ASN A 45 25.92 6.35 4.09
C ASN A 45 24.82 5.62 4.88
N LEU A 46 23.58 6.10 4.72
CA LEU A 46 22.37 5.52 5.30
C LEU A 46 21.49 5.00 4.18
N GLU A 47 20.96 3.79 4.32
CA GLU A 47 19.97 3.28 3.39
C GLU A 47 18.55 3.68 3.81
N ILE A 48 17.74 4.05 2.83
CA ILE A 48 16.31 4.25 3.03
C ILE A 48 15.48 3.19 2.29
N GLU A 49 14.42 2.75 2.97
CA GLU A 49 13.45 1.80 2.45
C GLU A 49 12.07 2.43 2.43
N THR A 50 11.33 2.24 1.33
CA THR A 50 9.94 2.70 1.20
C THR A 50 9.01 1.57 0.86
N PHE A 51 7.75 1.63 1.32
CA PHE A 51 6.71 0.80 0.76
C PHE A 51 6.39 1.26 -0.66
N ILE A 52 6.11 0.28 -1.52
CA ILE A 52 5.71 0.55 -2.92
C ILE A 52 4.38 -0.12 -3.30
N HIS A 53 3.91 -1.10 -2.53
CA HIS A 53 2.68 -1.83 -2.86
C HIS A 53 1.98 -2.40 -1.63
N GLY A 54 0.65 -2.50 -1.72
CA GLY A 54 -0.19 -3.29 -0.83
C GLY A 54 -1.06 -2.46 0.12
N ALA A 55 -1.60 -3.09 1.13
CA ALA A 55 -2.61 -2.50 2.00
C ALA A 55 -2.13 -1.26 2.75
N LEU A 56 -2.92 -0.19 2.69
CA LEU A 56 -2.73 1.02 3.50
C LEU A 56 -3.49 0.93 4.83
N CYS A 57 -2.93 1.60 5.83
CA CYS A 57 -3.58 1.87 7.11
C CYS A 57 -4.18 3.28 7.09
N VAL A 58 -5.41 3.45 7.63
CA VAL A 58 -6.03 4.77 7.75
C VAL A 58 -5.36 5.64 8.81
N SER A 59 -4.70 4.99 9.76
CA SER A 59 -3.96 5.64 10.83
C SER A 59 -2.54 5.99 10.41
N TYR A 60 -1.96 7.01 11.01
CA TYR A 60 -0.54 7.26 10.87
C TYR A 60 0.28 6.05 11.30
N SER A 61 1.38 5.80 10.62
CA SER A 61 2.24 4.66 10.88
C SER A 61 2.63 4.56 12.35
N GLY A 62 2.35 3.41 12.98
CA GLY A 62 2.66 3.13 14.38
C GLY A 62 1.75 3.77 15.44
N GLN A 63 0.63 4.39 15.07
CA GLN A 63 -0.23 5.14 15.98
C GLN A 63 -1.71 4.77 15.85
N CYS A 64 -2.05 3.48 15.83
CA CYS A 64 -3.43 3.01 15.77
C CYS A 64 -3.89 2.44 17.10
N TYR A 65 -4.89 3.05 17.69
CA TYR A 65 -5.54 2.59 18.93
C TYR A 65 -6.97 2.07 18.71
N LEU A 66 -7.48 2.10 17.48
CA LEU A 66 -8.85 1.72 17.17
C LEU A 66 -9.17 0.26 17.57
N SER A 67 -8.27 -0.67 17.26
CA SER A 67 -8.44 -2.08 17.62
C SER A 67 -8.43 -2.31 19.13
N TYR A 68 -7.64 -1.52 19.86
CA TYR A 68 -7.58 -1.58 21.32
C TYR A 68 -8.87 -1.06 21.95
N TYR A 69 -9.35 0.08 21.48
CA TYR A 69 -10.59 0.68 21.97
C TYR A 69 -11.81 -0.23 21.77
N ILE A 70 -11.90 -0.90 20.61
CA ILE A 70 -13.07 -1.74 20.26
C ILE A 70 -13.02 -3.12 20.93
N GLY A 71 -11.82 -3.70 21.11
CA GLY A 71 -11.72 -5.11 21.52
C GLY A 71 -10.43 -5.48 22.25
N GLY A 72 -9.72 -4.53 22.87
CA GLY A 72 -8.50 -4.77 23.66
C GLY A 72 -7.28 -5.23 22.85
N ARG A 73 -7.36 -5.32 21.52
CA ARG A 73 -6.28 -5.83 20.66
C ARG A 73 -5.32 -4.73 20.25
N SER A 74 -4.03 -4.92 20.48
CA SER A 74 -3.02 -3.92 20.11
C SER A 74 -2.60 -4.03 18.64
N ALA A 75 -3.14 -3.16 17.77
CA ALA A 75 -2.73 -3.09 16.36
C ALA A 75 -1.25 -2.75 16.21
N ASN A 76 -0.68 -1.95 17.12
CA ASN A 76 0.74 -1.57 17.12
C ASN A 76 1.67 -2.76 17.47
N ARG A 77 1.12 -3.83 18.03
CA ARG A 77 1.83 -5.09 18.34
C ARG A 77 1.49 -6.23 17.39
N GLY A 78 0.87 -5.93 16.24
CA GLY A 78 0.55 -6.92 15.21
C GLY A 78 -0.85 -7.54 15.31
N GLU A 79 -1.66 -7.18 16.30
CA GLU A 79 -3.00 -7.77 16.56
C GLU A 79 -4.14 -6.92 15.99
N CYS A 80 -3.93 -6.30 14.84
CA CYS A 80 -4.92 -5.45 14.18
C CYS A 80 -6.23 -6.22 13.91
N ALA A 81 -7.36 -5.75 14.45
CA ALA A 81 -8.69 -6.30 14.19
C ALA A 81 -9.31 -5.81 12.87
N GLN A 82 -8.61 -4.97 12.11
CA GLN A 82 -9.09 -4.34 10.87
C GLN A 82 -10.42 -3.60 11.03
N ALA A 83 -10.63 -2.95 12.17
CA ALA A 83 -11.84 -2.21 12.46
C ALA A 83 -12.14 -1.13 11.40
N CYS A 84 -11.11 -0.50 10.82
CA CYS A 84 -11.25 0.46 9.72
C CYS A 84 -11.86 -0.14 8.42
N ARG A 85 -12.02 -1.47 8.35
CA ARG A 85 -12.64 -2.19 7.22
C ARG A 85 -14.09 -2.59 7.49
N LYS A 86 -14.68 -2.10 8.57
CA LYS A 86 -16.11 -2.28 8.89
C LYS A 86 -16.93 -1.11 8.34
N LYS A 87 -18.25 -1.30 8.29
CA LYS A 87 -19.20 -0.23 7.95
C LYS A 87 -19.37 0.71 9.13
N TYR A 88 -19.48 1.99 8.81
CA TYR A 88 -19.76 3.07 9.74
C TYR A 88 -20.80 4.01 9.15
N SER A 89 -21.55 4.68 10.01
CA SER A 89 -22.40 5.81 9.62
C SER A 89 -21.74 7.09 10.11
N LEU A 90 -21.72 8.11 9.25
CA LEU A 90 -21.28 9.45 9.58
C LEU A 90 -22.50 10.27 9.98
N ILE A 91 -22.44 10.84 11.16
CA ILE A 91 -23.53 11.64 11.77
C ILE A 91 -22.94 13.01 12.12
N ASP A 92 -23.69 14.08 11.83
CA ASP A 92 -23.30 15.43 12.22
C ASP A 92 -23.61 15.71 13.72
N GLU A 93 -23.22 16.88 14.19
CA GLU A 93 -23.46 17.31 15.59
C GLU A 93 -24.94 17.41 15.98
N LYS A 94 -25.85 17.54 14.99
CA LYS A 94 -27.31 17.61 15.19
C LYS A 94 -27.99 16.25 15.11
N GLY A 95 -27.22 15.17 14.90
CA GLY A 95 -27.74 13.81 14.76
C GLY A 95 -28.20 13.44 13.34
N ASN A 96 -28.00 14.28 12.32
CA ASN A 96 -28.37 13.96 10.95
C ASN A 96 -27.37 12.99 10.34
N ILE A 97 -27.87 11.96 9.65
CA ILE A 97 -27.04 10.97 8.98
C ILE A 97 -26.53 11.54 7.65
N ILE A 98 -25.24 11.84 7.55
CA ILE A 98 -24.57 12.30 6.33
C ILE A 98 -24.27 11.12 5.40
N ALA A 99 -23.81 9.98 5.97
CA ALA A 99 -23.59 8.74 5.22
C ALA A 99 -23.96 7.54 6.10
N LYS A 100 -24.67 6.56 5.53
CA LYS A 100 -25.15 5.38 6.25
C LYS A 100 -24.46 4.12 5.74
N ASP A 101 -23.98 3.28 6.68
CA ASP A 101 -23.49 1.92 6.43
C ASP A 101 -22.44 1.82 5.32
N LYS A 102 -21.47 2.74 5.29
CA LYS A 102 -20.37 2.80 4.32
C LYS A 102 -19.03 2.42 4.95
N TYR A 103 -18.09 1.97 4.12
CA TYR A 103 -16.72 1.66 4.56
C TYR A 103 -15.86 2.93 4.64
N LEU A 104 -16.27 3.89 5.46
CA LEU A 104 -15.77 5.26 5.49
C LEU A 104 -14.26 5.36 5.78
N LEU A 105 -13.69 4.38 6.49
CA LEU A 105 -12.27 4.32 6.85
C LEU A 105 -11.48 3.34 5.98
N SER A 106 -12.11 2.71 4.96
CA SER A 106 -11.46 1.71 4.13
C SER A 106 -10.65 2.36 3.02
N MET A 107 -9.33 2.31 3.15
CA MET A 107 -8.41 2.82 2.13
C MET A 107 -8.25 1.86 0.96
N LYS A 108 -7.99 2.42 -0.22
CA LYS A 108 -7.46 1.71 -1.39
C LYS A 108 -6.07 1.15 -1.08
N ASP A 109 -5.59 0.24 -1.91
CA ASP A 109 -4.25 -0.31 -1.78
C ASP A 109 -3.21 0.59 -2.45
N PHE A 110 -2.03 0.65 -1.85
CA PHE A 110 -0.92 1.47 -2.34
C PHE A 110 -0.33 0.86 -3.60
N ASN A 111 -0.05 1.70 -4.58
CA ASN A 111 0.66 1.33 -5.79
C ASN A 111 1.53 2.50 -6.26
N ALA A 112 2.83 2.41 -5.99
CA ALA A 112 3.82 3.41 -6.35
C ALA A 112 4.52 3.11 -7.69
N SER A 113 3.99 2.21 -8.52
CA SER A 113 4.67 1.77 -9.74
C SER A 113 4.95 2.89 -10.74
N LYS A 114 4.17 3.96 -10.73
CA LYS A 114 4.38 5.14 -11.57
C LYS A 114 5.53 6.03 -11.08
N HIS A 115 5.91 5.89 -9.81
CA HIS A 115 6.91 6.73 -9.14
C HIS A 115 8.23 5.99 -8.88
N LEU A 116 8.43 4.80 -9.47
CA LEU A 116 9.63 3.99 -9.20
C LEU A 116 10.92 4.72 -9.61
N LYS A 117 10.91 5.40 -10.77
CA LYS A 117 12.07 6.14 -11.22
C LYS A 117 12.43 7.25 -10.24
N GLU A 118 11.45 8.06 -9.83
CA GLU A 118 11.66 9.15 -8.88
C GLU A 118 12.13 8.65 -7.51
N LEU A 119 11.64 7.48 -7.06
CA LEU A 119 12.10 6.86 -5.83
C LEU A 119 13.55 6.36 -5.93
N ILE A 120 13.93 5.78 -7.07
CA ILE A 120 15.33 5.38 -7.35
C ILE A 120 16.23 6.61 -7.37
N ASP A 121 15.84 7.65 -8.09
CA ASP A 121 16.57 8.91 -8.19
C ASP A 121 16.70 9.61 -6.81
N ALA A 122 15.69 9.44 -5.95
CA ALA A 122 15.70 9.87 -4.55
C ALA A 122 16.56 8.97 -3.62
N ASN A 123 17.40 8.10 -4.18
CA ASN A 123 18.30 7.21 -3.42
C ASN A 123 17.59 6.19 -2.52
N VAL A 124 16.35 5.79 -2.84
CA VAL A 124 15.70 4.66 -2.17
C VAL A 124 16.43 3.38 -2.58
N LYS A 125 16.95 2.63 -1.60
CA LYS A 125 17.73 1.40 -1.84
C LYS A 125 16.93 0.11 -1.65
N SER A 126 15.79 0.20 -0.98
CA SER A 126 14.95 -0.97 -0.68
C SER A 126 13.49 -0.64 -0.90
N PHE A 127 12.80 -1.54 -1.61
CA PHE A 127 11.39 -1.43 -1.94
C PHE A 127 10.59 -2.51 -1.22
N LYS A 128 9.64 -2.09 -0.39
CA LYS A 128 8.85 -3.00 0.45
C LYS A 128 7.45 -3.21 -0.11
N ILE A 129 7.08 -4.48 -0.25
CA ILE A 129 5.74 -4.91 -0.64
C ILE A 129 5.01 -5.37 0.63
N GLU A 130 3.82 -4.82 0.89
CA GLU A 130 2.94 -5.33 1.93
C GLU A 130 2.13 -6.50 1.37
N GLY A 131 2.34 -7.68 1.95
CA GLY A 131 1.70 -8.91 1.49
C GLY A 131 1.32 -9.85 2.62
N ARG A 132 1.30 -9.36 3.87
CA ARG A 132 0.90 -10.16 5.03
C ARG A 132 -0.50 -10.74 4.81
N LEU A 133 -0.66 -12.04 5.06
CA LEU A 133 -1.91 -12.79 4.84
C LEU A 133 -2.36 -12.86 3.37
N LYS A 134 -1.43 -12.69 2.43
CA LYS A 134 -1.67 -12.92 1.00
C LYS A 134 -1.17 -14.31 0.59
N ASP A 135 -1.80 -14.87 -0.43
CA ASP A 135 -1.39 -16.15 -1.01
C ASP A 135 -0.12 -16.03 -1.85
N ILE A 136 0.42 -17.18 -2.24
CA ILE A 136 1.66 -17.26 -3.02
C ILE A 136 1.51 -16.61 -4.40
N ASN A 137 0.32 -16.69 -5.02
CA ASN A 137 0.08 -16.13 -6.36
C ASN A 137 0.12 -14.61 -6.32
N TYR A 138 -0.45 -13.98 -5.27
CA TYR A 138 -0.30 -12.55 -5.03
C TYR A 138 1.18 -12.16 -4.95
N VAL A 139 1.96 -12.89 -4.14
CA VAL A 139 3.39 -12.58 -3.95
C VAL A 139 4.15 -12.70 -5.26
N LYS A 140 4.00 -13.81 -5.98
CA LYS A 140 4.66 -14.04 -7.28
C LYS A 140 4.32 -12.93 -8.27
N ASN A 141 3.03 -12.63 -8.44
CA ASN A 141 2.57 -11.65 -9.42
C ASN A 141 3.06 -10.23 -9.10
N VAL A 142 2.93 -9.79 -7.84
CA VAL A 142 3.35 -8.44 -7.44
C VAL A 142 4.87 -8.29 -7.51
N VAL A 143 5.64 -9.28 -7.07
CA VAL A 143 7.11 -9.25 -7.13
C VAL A 143 7.58 -9.24 -8.57
N ALA A 144 7.03 -10.09 -9.45
CA ALA A 144 7.36 -10.12 -10.86
C ALA A 144 7.05 -8.78 -11.54
N TYR A 145 5.89 -8.19 -11.27
CA TYR A 145 5.49 -6.88 -11.80
C TYR A 145 6.48 -5.77 -11.43
N TYR A 146 6.86 -5.68 -10.16
CA TYR A 146 7.83 -4.66 -9.73
C TYR A 146 9.24 -4.96 -10.23
N ARG A 147 9.62 -6.23 -10.35
CA ARG A 147 10.92 -6.61 -10.89
C ARG A 147 11.08 -6.16 -12.34
N GLN A 148 10.09 -6.44 -13.20
CA GLN A 148 10.08 -5.98 -14.59
C GLN A 148 10.18 -4.45 -14.69
N LYS A 149 9.48 -3.72 -13.81
CA LYS A 149 9.52 -2.24 -13.84
C LYS A 149 10.85 -1.68 -13.32
N ILE A 150 11.42 -2.25 -12.28
CA ILE A 150 12.70 -1.79 -11.72
C ILE A 150 13.84 -2.06 -12.72
N ASP A 151 13.80 -3.18 -13.44
CA ASP A 151 14.81 -3.54 -14.44
C ASP A 151 14.88 -2.55 -15.63
N GLN A 152 13.87 -1.69 -15.77
CA GLN A 152 13.90 -0.60 -16.76
C GLN A 152 14.73 0.62 -16.31
N PHE A 153 15.01 0.75 -15.02
CA PHE A 153 15.60 1.95 -14.42
C PHE A 153 16.89 1.70 -13.64
N ALA A 154 17.17 0.47 -13.27
CA ALA A 154 18.31 0.12 -12.45
C ALA A 154 18.98 -1.16 -12.93
N ASP A 155 20.31 -1.14 -12.98
CA ASP A 155 21.09 -2.32 -13.28
C ASP A 155 20.95 -3.38 -12.18
N LYS A 156 20.98 -4.64 -12.59
CA LYS A 156 20.98 -5.76 -11.65
C LYS A 156 22.36 -5.87 -11.00
N THR A 157 22.36 -5.90 -9.67
CA THR A 157 23.59 -6.11 -8.89
C THR A 157 23.85 -7.58 -8.57
N SER A 158 22.86 -8.46 -8.77
CA SER A 158 22.98 -9.91 -8.56
C SER A 158 23.21 -10.65 -9.88
N SER A 159 24.02 -11.70 -9.84
CA SER A 159 24.13 -12.65 -10.95
C SER A 159 22.82 -13.45 -11.07
N GLY A 160 22.39 -13.66 -12.28
CA GLY A 160 21.21 -14.47 -12.59
C GLY A 160 20.11 -13.68 -13.29
N LYS A 161 19.30 -14.44 -14.03
CA LYS A 161 18.12 -13.93 -14.73
C LYS A 161 16.88 -14.39 -14.01
N VAL A 162 15.90 -13.53 -13.86
CA VAL A 162 14.57 -13.92 -13.37
C VAL A 162 13.71 -14.20 -14.59
N PHE A 163 13.15 -15.40 -14.65
CA PHE A 163 12.20 -15.81 -15.68
C PHE A 163 10.84 -16.04 -15.05
N PHE A 164 9.80 -15.56 -15.69
CA PHE A 164 8.42 -15.92 -15.37
C PHE A 164 7.72 -16.38 -16.65
N ASP A 165 6.87 -17.37 -16.52
CA ASP A 165 6.05 -17.96 -17.56
C ASP A 165 4.65 -17.32 -17.67
N PHE A 166 4.48 -16.12 -17.11
CA PHE A 166 3.24 -15.36 -17.10
C PHE A 166 3.51 -13.87 -17.25
N GLU A 167 2.50 -13.12 -17.71
CA GLU A 167 2.52 -11.65 -17.74
C GLU A 167 2.01 -11.10 -16.39
N PRO A 168 2.88 -10.40 -15.62
CA PRO A 168 2.49 -9.89 -14.32
C PRO A 168 1.51 -8.72 -14.42
N ASP A 169 0.36 -8.86 -13.77
CA ASP A 169 -0.67 -7.83 -13.70
C ASP A 169 -1.23 -7.71 -12.28
N VAL A 170 -0.88 -6.65 -11.59
CA VAL A 170 -1.32 -6.43 -10.20
C VAL A 170 -2.82 -6.18 -10.08
N THR A 171 -3.52 -5.82 -11.16
CA THR A 171 -4.96 -5.61 -11.15
C THR A 171 -5.73 -6.93 -10.97
N LYS A 172 -5.14 -8.05 -11.41
CA LYS A 172 -5.67 -9.41 -11.28
C LYS A 172 -5.42 -10.04 -9.91
N SER A 173 -4.57 -9.41 -9.09
CA SER A 173 -4.34 -9.80 -7.70
C SER A 173 -5.27 -9.07 -6.76
N PHE A 174 -5.30 -9.50 -5.49
CA PHE A 174 -6.11 -8.84 -4.48
C PHE A 174 -5.80 -7.34 -4.41
N ASN A 175 -6.81 -6.50 -4.68
CA ASN A 175 -6.71 -5.05 -4.48
C ASN A 175 -8.09 -4.44 -4.19
N ARG A 176 -8.12 -3.29 -3.51
CA ARG A 176 -9.32 -2.48 -3.20
C ARG A 176 -9.43 -1.26 -4.09
N GLY A 177 -8.87 -1.33 -5.31
CA GLY A 177 -8.51 -0.19 -6.12
C GLY A 177 -7.19 0.39 -5.66
N PHE A 178 -6.48 1.11 -6.55
CA PHE A 178 -5.15 1.62 -6.28
C PHE A 178 -5.13 3.12 -6.01
N THR A 179 -4.13 3.53 -5.24
CA THR A 179 -3.77 4.92 -4.96
C THR A 179 -2.25 5.03 -4.81
N ASP A 180 -1.68 6.14 -5.24
CA ASP A 180 -0.32 6.55 -4.93
C ASP A 180 -0.21 7.28 -3.58
N TYR A 181 -1.32 7.33 -2.84
CA TYR A 181 -1.51 7.91 -1.52
C TYR A 181 -1.08 9.39 -1.50
N PHE A 182 0.01 9.72 -0.82
CA PHE A 182 0.50 11.09 -0.68
C PHE A 182 1.77 11.38 -1.50
N LEU A 183 2.27 10.42 -2.30
CA LEU A 183 3.48 10.64 -3.08
C LEU A 183 3.39 11.88 -3.97
N ASP A 184 2.25 12.08 -4.63
CA ASP A 184 1.97 13.21 -5.49
C ASP A 184 0.80 14.05 -4.91
N GLY A 185 0.94 14.46 -3.65
CA GLY A 185 -0.04 15.24 -2.94
C GLY A 185 -1.23 14.45 -2.39
N ARG A 186 -2.13 15.14 -1.69
CA ARG A 186 -3.30 14.51 -1.07
C ARG A 186 -4.42 14.32 -2.08
N LYS A 187 -4.84 13.08 -2.27
CA LYS A 187 -5.90 12.66 -3.20
C LYS A 187 -6.93 11.78 -2.50
N LYS A 188 -8.07 11.54 -3.16
CA LYS A 188 -9.08 10.59 -2.68
C LYS A 188 -8.50 9.17 -2.70
N CYS A 189 -8.25 8.63 -1.53
CA CYS A 189 -7.60 7.33 -1.32
C CYS A 189 -8.48 6.27 -0.65
N PHE A 190 -9.78 6.52 -0.52
CA PHE A 190 -10.75 5.63 0.13
C PHE A 190 -11.60 4.87 -0.87
N ASN A 191 -12.02 3.64 -0.49
CA ASN A 191 -13.05 2.87 -1.16
C ASN A 191 -14.22 2.66 -0.17
N PHE A 192 -15.28 3.42 -0.35
CA PHE A 192 -16.43 3.41 0.55
C PHE A 192 -17.41 2.26 0.28
N GLU A 193 -17.28 1.60 -0.85
CA GLU A 193 -18.25 0.58 -1.28
C GLU A 193 -17.83 -0.84 -0.87
N SER A 194 -16.53 -1.13 -0.87
CA SER A 194 -16.05 -2.47 -0.55
C SER A 194 -14.68 -2.47 0.15
N PRO A 195 -14.51 -3.28 1.23
CA PRO A 195 -13.22 -3.54 1.82
C PRO A 195 -12.55 -4.79 1.23
N LYS A 196 -13.25 -5.48 0.30
CA LYS A 196 -12.80 -6.71 -0.35
C LYS A 196 -12.05 -6.42 -1.64
N SER A 197 -11.46 -7.46 -2.23
CA SER A 197 -10.87 -7.36 -3.57
C SER A 197 -11.92 -6.97 -4.59
N LEU A 198 -11.55 -6.06 -5.48
CA LEU A 198 -12.41 -5.68 -6.61
C LEU A 198 -12.38 -6.74 -7.71
N GLY A 199 -11.22 -7.41 -7.88
CA GLY A 199 -11.00 -8.34 -8.99
C GLY A 199 -11.04 -7.66 -10.36
N GLU A 200 -11.09 -8.46 -11.39
CA GLU A 200 -11.30 -8.03 -12.77
C GLU A 200 -12.78 -8.10 -13.11
N LYS A 201 -13.30 -7.07 -13.75
CA LYS A 201 -14.70 -7.06 -14.20
C LYS A 201 -14.82 -7.81 -15.51
N LEU A 202 -15.39 -9.00 -15.48
CA LEU A 202 -15.56 -9.86 -16.66
C LEU A 202 -16.82 -9.55 -17.46
N GLY A 203 -17.91 -9.16 -16.80
CA GLY A 203 -19.17 -8.91 -17.46
C GLY A 203 -20.32 -8.67 -16.48
N LYS A 204 -21.54 -8.81 -16.97
CA LYS A 204 -22.75 -8.83 -16.16
C LYS A 204 -23.39 -10.23 -16.23
N ILE A 205 -23.91 -10.70 -15.10
CA ILE A 205 -24.70 -11.92 -15.09
C ILE A 205 -26.01 -11.63 -15.81
N SER A 206 -26.28 -12.35 -16.91
CA SER A 206 -27.50 -12.24 -17.72
C SER A 206 -28.56 -13.27 -17.32
N LYS A 207 -28.12 -14.44 -16.81
CA LYS A 207 -29.03 -15.48 -16.38
C LYS A 207 -28.44 -16.30 -15.22
N VAL A 208 -29.29 -16.72 -14.31
CA VAL A 208 -28.93 -17.61 -13.21
C VAL A 208 -29.73 -18.88 -13.28
N GLY A 209 -29.09 -20.04 -13.41
CA GLY A 209 -29.69 -21.36 -13.32
C GLY A 209 -29.41 -22.02 -11.95
N LYS A 210 -29.88 -23.26 -11.78
CA LYS A 210 -29.72 -23.98 -10.50
C LYS A 210 -28.24 -24.22 -10.14
N ASN A 211 -27.40 -24.54 -11.14
CA ASN A 211 -25.98 -24.90 -10.93
C ASN A 211 -25.04 -24.14 -11.90
N TYR A 212 -25.51 -23.12 -12.59
CA TYR A 212 -24.74 -22.32 -13.55
C TYR A 212 -25.26 -20.89 -13.60
N PHE A 213 -24.44 -19.99 -14.17
CA PHE A 213 -24.85 -18.64 -14.57
C PHE A 213 -24.25 -18.32 -15.94
N GLU A 214 -24.92 -17.48 -16.70
CA GLU A 214 -24.47 -16.94 -17.97
C GLU A 214 -23.96 -15.51 -17.76
N ILE A 215 -22.87 -15.15 -18.44
CA ILE A 215 -22.27 -13.82 -18.35
C ILE A 215 -22.28 -13.19 -19.73
N ASP A 216 -22.80 -11.97 -19.82
CA ASP A 216 -22.58 -11.10 -20.96
C ASP A 216 -21.17 -10.47 -20.77
N TRP A 217 -20.20 -10.96 -21.52
CA TRP A 217 -18.83 -10.50 -21.47
C TRP A 217 -18.73 -9.04 -21.92
N LEU A 218 -17.95 -8.25 -21.18
CA LEU A 218 -17.53 -6.94 -21.67
C LEU A 218 -16.58 -7.21 -22.85
N LYS A 219 -17.02 -6.85 -24.07
CA LYS A 219 -16.10 -6.80 -25.22
C LYS A 219 -15.04 -5.73 -24.92
N ASN A 220 -13.78 -6.14 -24.89
CA ASN A 220 -12.65 -5.21 -24.91
C ASN A 220 -12.56 -4.53 -26.27
#